data_f71376254c559b425f1caa8d4449b926
#
_entry.id   f71376254c559b425f1caa8d4449b926
#
_cell.length_a   1.000
_cell.length_b   1.000
_cell.length_c   1.000
_cell.angle_alpha   90.00
_cell.angle_beta   90.00
_cell.angle_gamma   90.00
#
_symmetry.space_group_name_H-M   'P 1'
#
loop_
_entity.id
_entity.type
_entity.pdbx_description
1 polymer ?
#
loop_
_entity_poly.entity_id
_entity_poly.type
_entity_poly.pdbx_seq_one_letter_code
_entity_poly.pdbx_strand_id
1 'polypeptide(L)'
;KQAGLMGVGVSLDSTDATKHDNFRGKKGSWEKTVKGLDYCREEGLSFQVHFTVMQWNMGEIDAMIALAEKLGAMVVNIFFLICTGRGETASDLSPSQYESALKGIIQAQATYPDMIIRPRCAPHFKRVAMQLNPDASINRISGREGDGCLAGIHYCRITPEGDVTACPYIETTVGNIRSQTLNNIWSDSSQFTLLRNPQLEGKCGVCEYRSL
;
A
#
# COMPACT_ATOMS: atom_id res chain seq x y z
N LYS A 1 19.66 9.52 9.80
CA LYS A 1 19.11 10.52 10.72
C LYS A 1 19.81 11.88 10.54
N GLN A 2 21.15 11.95 10.63
CA GLN A 2 21.88 13.21 10.45
C GLN A 2 21.61 13.91 9.12
N ALA A 3 21.33 13.17 8.06
CA ALA A 3 20.94 13.70 6.74
C ALA A 3 19.45 14.10 6.63
N GLY A 4 18.70 14.14 7.74
CA GLY A 4 17.28 14.49 7.76
C GLY A 4 16.33 13.33 7.45
N LEU A 5 16.80 12.07 7.40
CA LEU A 5 15.93 10.91 7.20
C LEU A 5 14.98 10.74 8.40
N MET A 6 13.68 10.77 8.13
CA MET A 6 12.63 10.66 9.16
C MET A 6 12.14 9.22 9.36
N GLY A 7 12.23 8.37 8.35
CA GLY A 7 11.79 6.99 8.41
C GLY A 7 12.07 6.22 7.13
N VAL A 8 11.91 4.91 7.18
CA VAL A 8 12.11 4.00 6.05
C VAL A 8 10.94 3.03 5.90
N GLY A 9 10.64 2.65 4.66
CA GLY A 9 9.74 1.53 4.36
C GLY A 9 10.56 0.30 3.96
N VAL A 10 10.30 -0.83 4.60
CA VAL A 10 11.06 -2.05 4.40
C VAL A 10 10.12 -3.19 4.05
N SER A 11 10.43 -3.91 2.97
CA SER A 11 9.60 -5.02 2.51
C SER A 11 9.92 -6.32 3.25
N LEU A 12 8.88 -6.97 3.77
CA LEU A 12 8.94 -8.29 4.38
C LEU A 12 7.71 -9.09 3.93
N ASP A 13 7.90 -10.13 3.10
CA ASP A 13 6.77 -10.80 2.42
C ASP A 13 6.38 -12.15 3.03
N SER A 14 7.05 -12.57 4.09
CA SER A 14 6.68 -13.75 4.89
C SER A 14 7.28 -13.64 6.28
N THR A 15 6.62 -14.26 7.24
CA THR A 15 7.17 -14.52 8.58
C THR A 15 8.17 -15.68 8.60
N ASP A 16 8.14 -16.52 7.55
CA ASP A 16 9.09 -17.61 7.31
C ASP A 16 10.26 -17.15 6.43
N ALA A 17 11.48 -17.31 6.95
CA ALA A 17 12.70 -16.86 6.26
C ALA A 17 12.89 -17.56 4.90
N THR A 18 12.58 -18.85 4.81
CA THR A 18 12.76 -19.62 3.57
C THR A 18 11.79 -19.17 2.49
N LYS A 19 10.52 -18.95 2.86
CA LYS A 19 9.51 -18.44 1.93
C LYS A 19 9.85 -17.03 1.42
N HIS A 20 10.24 -16.13 2.33
CA HIS A 20 10.67 -14.77 1.97
C HIS A 20 11.87 -14.80 1.02
N ASP A 21 12.91 -15.56 1.36
CA ASP A 21 14.14 -15.66 0.56
C ASP A 21 13.85 -16.21 -0.84
N ASN A 22 13.02 -17.25 -0.93
CA ASN A 22 12.60 -17.83 -2.20
C ASN A 22 11.84 -16.82 -3.07
N PHE A 23 10.90 -16.08 -2.46
CA PHE A 23 10.15 -15.05 -3.16
C PHE A 23 11.05 -13.90 -3.65
N ARG A 24 12.00 -13.46 -2.83
CA ARG A 24 12.98 -12.41 -3.19
C ARG A 24 14.12 -12.93 -4.11
N GLY A 25 14.23 -14.23 -4.30
CA GLY A 25 15.31 -14.85 -5.08
C GLY A 25 16.69 -14.68 -4.44
N LYS A 26 16.77 -14.49 -3.11
CA LYS A 26 18.03 -14.23 -2.42
C LYS A 26 18.06 -14.84 -1.02
N LYS A 27 18.87 -15.89 -0.85
CA LYS A 27 19.09 -16.55 0.44
C LYS A 27 19.66 -15.58 1.48
N GLY A 28 19.11 -15.63 2.70
CA GLY A 28 19.50 -14.79 3.83
C GLY A 28 19.00 -13.35 3.73
N SER A 29 18.06 -13.05 2.82
CA SER A 29 17.48 -11.71 2.71
C SER A 29 16.57 -11.39 3.89
N TRP A 30 15.81 -12.38 4.39
CA TRP A 30 14.94 -12.22 5.56
C TRP A 30 15.73 -11.82 6.80
N GLU A 31 16.78 -12.58 7.12
CA GLU A 31 17.61 -12.30 8.30
C GLU A 31 18.28 -10.92 8.23
N LYS A 32 18.79 -10.55 7.04
CA LYS A 32 19.38 -9.22 6.82
C LYS A 32 18.35 -8.11 6.96
N THR A 33 17.13 -8.35 6.49
CA THR A 33 16.02 -7.39 6.60
C THR A 33 15.65 -7.17 8.07
N VAL A 34 15.43 -8.24 8.83
CA VAL A 34 15.10 -8.16 10.25
C VAL A 34 16.22 -7.48 11.04
N LYS A 35 17.48 -7.86 10.79
CA LYS A 35 18.63 -7.19 11.43
C LYS A 35 18.72 -5.70 11.07
N GLY A 36 18.37 -5.33 9.82
CA GLY A 36 18.30 -3.93 9.42
C GLY A 36 17.22 -3.15 10.17
N LEU A 37 16.08 -3.78 10.46
CA LEU A 37 15.02 -3.18 11.27
C LEU A 37 15.45 -3.03 12.76
N ASP A 38 16.19 -3.99 13.30
CA ASP A 38 16.79 -3.87 14.64
C ASP A 38 17.74 -2.65 14.72
N TYR A 39 18.58 -2.44 13.71
CA TYR A 39 19.44 -1.24 13.65
C TYR A 39 18.61 0.06 13.55
N CYS A 40 17.52 0.07 12.78
CA CYS A 40 16.62 1.23 12.74
C CYS A 40 16.07 1.55 14.13
N ARG A 41 15.65 0.53 14.88
CA ARG A 41 15.14 0.67 16.25
C ARG A 41 16.22 1.19 17.20
N GLU A 42 17.42 0.62 17.18
CA GLU A 42 18.57 1.04 18.00
C GLU A 42 18.95 2.50 17.76
N GLU A 43 18.91 2.94 16.50
CA GLU A 43 19.17 4.32 16.10
C GLU A 43 17.94 5.25 16.30
N GLY A 44 16.82 4.73 16.80
CA GLY A 44 15.58 5.48 16.94
C GLY A 44 15.05 6.02 15.61
N LEU A 45 15.29 5.32 14.50
CA LEU A 45 14.75 5.64 13.18
C LEU A 45 13.43 4.91 13.00
N SER A 46 12.36 5.66 12.78
CA SER A 46 11.05 5.11 12.53
C SER A 46 11.02 4.28 11.24
N PHE A 47 10.28 3.16 11.24
CA PHE A 47 10.14 2.36 10.04
C PHE A 47 8.73 1.79 9.87
N GLN A 48 8.44 1.43 8.62
CA GLN A 48 7.21 0.77 8.20
C GLN A 48 7.56 -0.59 7.59
N VAL A 49 6.74 -1.60 7.88
CA VAL A 49 6.81 -2.89 7.19
C VAL A 49 5.86 -2.88 6.01
N HIS A 50 6.35 -3.28 4.86
CA HIS A 50 5.57 -3.44 3.63
C HIS A 50 5.42 -4.94 3.33
N PHE A 51 4.20 -5.42 3.36
CA PHE A 51 3.84 -6.81 3.11
C PHE A 51 2.91 -6.90 1.91
N THR A 52 3.32 -7.60 0.85
CA THR A 52 2.47 -7.82 -0.33
C THR A 52 1.73 -9.14 -0.20
N VAL A 53 0.40 -9.06 -0.12
CA VAL A 53 -0.47 -10.23 0.02
C VAL A 53 -0.72 -10.88 -1.33
N MET A 54 -0.53 -12.18 -1.39
CA MET A 54 -0.78 -13.08 -2.51
C MET A 54 -1.38 -14.39 -1.97
N GLN A 55 -1.87 -15.27 -2.83
CA GLN A 55 -2.49 -16.53 -2.38
C GLN A 55 -1.58 -17.37 -1.47
N TRP A 56 -0.28 -17.41 -1.73
CA TRP A 56 0.66 -18.25 -0.98
C TRP A 56 0.96 -17.77 0.43
N ASN A 57 0.76 -16.46 0.71
CA ASN A 57 1.07 -15.86 2.01
C ASN A 57 -0.12 -15.17 2.70
N MET A 58 -1.33 -15.22 2.14
CA MET A 58 -2.50 -14.58 2.74
C MET A 58 -2.81 -15.10 4.16
N GLY A 59 -2.51 -16.35 4.43
CA GLY A 59 -2.64 -16.94 5.77
C GLY A 59 -1.63 -16.40 6.80
N GLU A 60 -0.67 -15.59 6.39
CA GLU A 60 0.34 -14.99 7.27
C GLU A 60 0.01 -13.54 7.67
N ILE A 61 -1.14 -12.97 7.26
CA ILE A 61 -1.48 -11.56 7.55
C ILE A 61 -1.38 -11.27 9.06
N ASP A 62 -2.07 -12.05 9.90
CA ASP A 62 -2.08 -11.84 11.35
C ASP A 62 -0.69 -12.04 11.96
N ALA A 63 0.03 -13.07 11.53
CA ALA A 63 1.39 -13.35 11.98
C ALA A 63 2.37 -12.25 11.56
N MET A 64 2.19 -11.66 10.37
CA MET A 64 2.99 -10.54 9.90
C MET A 64 2.72 -9.26 10.68
N ILE A 65 1.47 -8.98 11.01
CA ILE A 65 1.09 -7.84 11.86
C ILE A 65 1.74 -7.98 13.24
N ALA A 66 1.63 -9.16 13.86
CA ALA A 66 2.26 -9.44 15.15
C ALA A 66 3.79 -9.36 15.09
N LEU A 67 4.42 -9.83 14.01
CA LEU A 67 5.86 -9.73 13.81
C LEU A 67 6.29 -8.27 13.67
N ALA A 68 5.58 -7.48 12.89
CA ALA A 68 5.88 -6.07 12.68
C ALA A 68 5.77 -5.27 13.99
N GLU A 69 4.76 -5.52 14.80
CA GLU A 69 4.62 -4.93 16.13
C GLU A 69 5.80 -5.31 17.04
N LYS A 70 6.14 -6.60 17.11
CA LYS A 70 7.30 -7.09 17.87
C LYS A 70 8.61 -6.45 17.45
N LEU A 71 8.78 -6.16 16.15
CA LEU A 71 9.97 -5.48 15.61
C LEU A 71 9.97 -3.98 15.94
N GLY A 72 8.85 -3.39 16.32
CA GLY A 72 8.69 -1.98 16.63
C GLY A 72 8.32 -1.11 15.43
N ALA A 73 7.64 -1.67 14.44
CA ALA A 73 7.14 -0.91 13.30
C ALA A 73 6.05 0.10 13.72
N MET A 74 6.12 1.33 13.22
CA MET A 74 5.04 2.30 13.40
C MET A 74 3.83 2.00 12.50
N VAL A 75 4.08 1.42 11.35
CA VAL A 75 3.06 1.15 10.33
C VAL A 75 3.31 -0.20 9.68
N VAL A 76 2.25 -0.96 9.45
CA VAL A 76 2.24 -2.08 8.51
C VAL A 76 1.40 -1.70 7.30
N ASN A 77 2.02 -1.61 6.13
CA ASN A 77 1.33 -1.43 4.88
C ASN A 77 1.12 -2.81 4.22
N ILE A 78 -0.12 -3.23 4.13
CA ILE A 78 -0.52 -4.49 3.51
C ILE A 78 -0.96 -4.19 2.08
N PHE A 79 -0.05 -4.44 1.13
CA PHE A 79 -0.30 -4.22 -0.28
C PHE A 79 -1.05 -5.40 -0.88
N PHE A 80 -2.17 -5.15 -1.49
CA PHE A 80 -2.82 -6.13 -2.34
C PHE A 80 -2.16 -6.10 -3.72
N LEU A 81 -1.87 -7.30 -4.25
CA LEU A 81 -1.14 -7.44 -5.50
C LEU A 81 -1.88 -6.77 -6.65
N ILE A 82 -1.15 -5.96 -7.40
CA ILE A 82 -1.58 -5.48 -8.71
C ILE A 82 -0.81 -6.30 -9.75
N CYS A 83 -1.53 -7.09 -10.55
CA CYS A 83 -0.97 -8.02 -11.52
C CYS A 83 -0.40 -7.27 -12.73
N THR A 84 0.77 -6.64 -12.55
CA THR A 84 1.50 -5.91 -13.59
C THR A 84 2.99 -6.25 -13.57
N GLY A 85 3.66 -6.14 -14.70
CA GLY A 85 5.08 -6.41 -14.83
C GLY A 85 5.44 -7.81 -14.34
N ARG A 86 6.43 -7.95 -13.46
CA ARG A 86 6.82 -9.26 -12.90
C ARG A 86 5.73 -9.93 -12.03
N GLY A 87 4.76 -9.18 -11.59
CA GLY A 87 3.61 -9.70 -10.84
C GLY A 87 2.47 -10.22 -11.72
N GLU A 88 2.55 -10.06 -13.04
CA GLU A 88 1.48 -10.41 -13.99
C GLU A 88 1.10 -11.90 -13.94
N THR A 89 2.09 -12.75 -13.70
CA THR A 89 1.90 -14.21 -13.56
C THR A 89 1.74 -14.67 -12.12
N ALA A 90 1.83 -13.75 -11.15
CA ALA A 90 1.66 -14.08 -9.74
C ALA A 90 0.17 -14.29 -9.42
N SER A 91 -0.09 -15.20 -8.48
CA SER A 91 -1.45 -15.56 -8.09
C SER A 91 -2.08 -14.47 -7.23
N ASP A 92 -3.11 -13.83 -7.75
CA ASP A 92 -3.93 -12.87 -7.02
C ASP A 92 -4.99 -13.57 -6.16
N LEU A 93 -5.58 -12.84 -5.22
CA LEU A 93 -6.64 -13.33 -4.35
C LEU A 93 -7.97 -13.38 -5.11
N SER A 94 -8.82 -14.35 -4.79
CA SER A 94 -10.22 -14.32 -5.21
C SER A 94 -10.99 -13.19 -4.50
N PRO A 95 -12.15 -12.74 -5.02
CA PRO A 95 -12.95 -11.70 -4.35
C PRO A 95 -13.33 -12.03 -2.90
N SER A 96 -13.63 -13.30 -2.60
CA SER A 96 -13.94 -13.75 -1.24
C SER A 96 -12.71 -13.71 -0.32
N GLN A 97 -11.53 -14.00 -0.84
CA GLN A 97 -10.28 -13.90 -0.10
C GLN A 97 -9.92 -12.43 0.19
N TYR A 98 -10.11 -11.53 -0.78
CA TYR A 98 -9.99 -10.08 -0.56
C TYR A 98 -10.88 -9.61 0.59
N GLU A 99 -12.16 -9.98 0.54
CA GLU A 99 -13.14 -9.60 1.55
C GLU A 99 -12.74 -10.12 2.95
N SER A 100 -12.32 -11.38 3.04
CA SER A 100 -11.86 -11.99 4.29
C SER A 100 -10.59 -11.29 4.83
N ALA A 101 -9.61 -11.05 3.97
CA ALA A 101 -8.36 -10.39 4.35
C ALA A 101 -8.62 -8.96 4.87
N LEU A 102 -9.45 -8.19 4.17
CA LEU A 102 -9.81 -6.83 4.59
C LEU A 102 -10.55 -6.80 5.93
N LYS A 103 -11.47 -7.75 6.19
CA LYS A 103 -12.14 -7.88 7.49
C LYS A 103 -11.14 -8.16 8.61
N GLY A 104 -10.21 -9.09 8.40
CA GLY A 104 -9.16 -9.39 9.36
C GLY A 104 -8.27 -8.18 9.67
N ILE A 105 -7.83 -7.46 8.64
CA ILE A 105 -7.01 -6.25 8.78
C ILE A 105 -7.73 -5.17 9.59
N ILE A 106 -9.03 -4.93 9.32
CA ILE A 106 -9.82 -3.94 10.04
C ILE A 106 -9.98 -4.32 11.51
N GLN A 107 -10.22 -5.61 11.78
CA GLN A 107 -10.34 -6.12 13.16
C GLN A 107 -9.01 -6.06 13.91
N ALA A 108 -7.90 -6.35 13.24
CA ALA A 108 -6.56 -6.28 13.84
C ALA A 108 -6.20 -4.88 14.32
N GLN A 109 -6.71 -3.80 13.69
CA GLN A 109 -6.44 -2.43 14.15
C GLN A 109 -6.90 -2.17 15.59
N ALA A 110 -7.97 -2.85 16.05
CA ALA A 110 -8.42 -2.74 17.44
C ALA A 110 -7.46 -3.44 18.43
N THR A 111 -6.79 -4.50 17.99
CA THR A 111 -5.82 -5.25 18.79
C THR A 111 -4.47 -4.51 18.92
N TYR A 112 -4.10 -3.73 17.91
CA TYR A 112 -2.83 -3.00 17.84
C TYR A 112 -3.05 -1.47 17.77
N PRO A 113 -3.49 -0.82 18.86
CA PRO A 113 -3.90 0.59 18.85
C PRO A 113 -2.74 1.57 18.59
N ASP A 114 -1.50 1.18 18.90
CA ASP A 114 -0.31 2.02 18.78
C ASP A 114 0.40 1.87 17.42
N MET A 115 0.01 0.87 16.64
CA MET A 115 0.54 0.62 15.29
C MET A 115 -0.53 0.87 14.24
N ILE A 116 -0.21 1.58 13.18
CA ILE A 116 -1.14 1.81 12.07
C ILE A 116 -1.07 0.62 11.10
N ILE A 117 -2.21 -0.02 10.83
CA ILE A 117 -2.34 -1.10 9.87
C ILE A 117 -3.11 -0.58 8.65
N ARG A 118 -2.47 -0.56 7.47
CA ARG A 118 -3.03 0.05 6.27
C ARG A 118 -3.15 -0.94 5.12
N PRO A 119 -4.36 -1.26 4.63
CA PRO A 119 -4.50 -1.87 3.32
C PRO A 119 -4.09 -0.87 2.23
N ARG A 120 -3.29 -1.33 1.26
CA ARG A 120 -2.83 -0.55 0.11
C ARG A 120 -3.26 -1.23 -1.18
N CYS A 121 -3.55 -0.45 -2.21
CA CYS A 121 -4.07 -0.93 -3.50
C CYS A 121 -5.44 -1.65 -3.38
N ALA A 122 -6.19 -1.37 -2.34
CA ALA A 122 -7.51 -1.93 -2.07
C ALA A 122 -8.47 -0.83 -1.56
N PRO A 123 -8.83 0.18 -2.35
CA PRO A 123 -9.64 1.33 -1.90
C PRO A 123 -11.01 0.91 -1.38
N HIS A 124 -11.53 -0.22 -1.81
CA HIS A 124 -12.80 -0.78 -1.34
C HIS A 124 -12.81 -1.24 0.13
N PHE A 125 -11.66 -1.19 0.83
CA PHE A 125 -11.61 -1.46 2.27
C PHE A 125 -12.52 -0.51 3.08
N LYS A 126 -12.71 0.72 2.60
CA LYS A 126 -13.61 1.69 3.25
C LYS A 126 -15.03 1.16 3.37
N ARG A 127 -15.55 0.54 2.30
CA ARG A 127 -16.85 -0.12 2.32
C ARG A 127 -16.88 -1.24 3.36
N VAL A 128 -15.86 -2.10 3.40
CA VAL A 128 -15.78 -3.20 4.37
C VAL A 128 -15.74 -2.67 5.80
N ALA A 129 -14.95 -1.63 6.04
CA ALA A 129 -14.87 -0.99 7.36
C ALA A 129 -16.22 -0.42 7.82
N MET A 130 -16.93 0.28 6.94
CA MET A 130 -18.27 0.79 7.24
C MET A 130 -19.29 -0.30 7.54
N GLN A 131 -19.23 -1.40 6.80
CA GLN A 131 -20.14 -2.53 7.02
C GLN A 131 -19.86 -3.25 8.35
N LEU A 132 -18.60 -3.29 8.79
CA LEU A 132 -18.22 -3.93 10.05
C LEU A 132 -18.53 -3.03 11.27
N ASN A 133 -18.27 -1.75 11.15
CA ASN A 133 -18.48 -0.77 12.21
C ASN A 133 -18.68 0.62 11.61
N PRO A 134 -19.94 1.06 11.41
CA PRO A 134 -20.27 2.36 10.84
C PRO A 134 -19.71 3.55 11.66
N ASP A 135 -19.53 3.37 12.95
CA ASP A 135 -19.05 4.40 13.88
C ASP A 135 -17.52 4.37 14.06
N ALA A 136 -16.83 3.38 13.48
CA ALA A 136 -15.39 3.30 13.57
C ALA A 136 -14.73 4.47 12.85
N SER A 137 -13.79 5.12 13.52
CA SER A 137 -12.94 6.13 12.90
C SER A 137 -12.09 5.47 11.79
N ILE A 138 -12.58 5.49 10.56
CA ILE A 138 -11.86 5.04 9.35
C ILE A 138 -10.51 5.75 9.22
N ASN A 139 -10.42 6.97 9.76
CA ASN A 139 -9.21 7.78 9.80
C ASN A 139 -8.02 7.11 10.51
N ARG A 140 -8.25 6.18 11.44
CA ARG A 140 -7.17 5.40 12.08
C ARG A 140 -6.58 4.35 11.14
N ILE A 141 -7.43 3.73 10.31
CA ILE A 141 -7.01 2.64 9.39
C ILE A 141 -6.29 3.21 8.16
N SER A 142 -6.75 4.37 7.67
CA SER A 142 -6.19 5.02 6.47
C SER A 142 -5.16 6.10 6.77
N GLY A 143 -5.00 6.50 8.03
CA GLY A 143 -4.25 7.70 8.41
C GLY A 143 -5.01 8.97 7.98
N ARG A 144 -4.29 10.07 7.77
CA ARG A 144 -4.89 11.32 7.27
C ARG A 144 -5.34 11.25 5.80
N GLU A 145 -5.04 10.16 5.13
CA GLU A 145 -5.35 9.92 3.72
C GLU A 145 -6.73 9.28 3.59
N GLY A 146 -7.79 10.08 3.85
CA GLY A 146 -9.18 9.60 3.83
C GLY A 146 -9.74 9.22 2.46
N ASP A 147 -9.04 9.48 1.34
CA ASP A 147 -9.65 9.65 0.04
C ASP A 147 -9.43 8.49 -0.96
N GLY A 148 -9.09 7.31 -0.51
CA GLY A 148 -8.90 6.15 -1.40
C GLY A 148 -7.54 6.13 -2.10
N CYS A 149 -7.51 5.98 -3.41
CA CYS A 149 -6.27 5.99 -4.19
C CYS A 149 -5.84 7.42 -4.48
N LEU A 150 -4.59 7.76 -4.12
CA LEU A 150 -4.03 9.11 -4.25
C LEU A 150 -3.24 9.35 -5.55
N ALA A 151 -3.25 8.38 -6.48
CA ALA A 151 -2.59 8.49 -7.78
C ALA A 151 -3.13 9.67 -8.59
N GLY A 152 -2.25 10.56 -9.04
CA GLY A 152 -2.61 11.79 -9.76
C GLY A 152 -3.27 12.88 -8.89
N ILE A 153 -3.49 12.61 -7.58
CA ILE A 153 -4.06 13.53 -6.60
C ILE A 153 -2.96 14.08 -5.68
N HIS A 154 -2.16 13.21 -5.06
CA HIS A 154 -1.09 13.57 -4.14
C HIS A 154 0.30 13.12 -4.62
N TYR A 155 0.38 12.22 -5.58
CA TYR A 155 1.64 11.77 -6.15
C TYR A 155 1.50 11.38 -7.62
N CYS A 156 2.62 11.32 -8.31
CA CYS A 156 2.79 10.74 -9.63
C CYS A 156 4.08 9.92 -9.66
N ARG A 157 4.27 9.14 -10.71
CA ARG A 157 5.53 8.45 -11.01
C ARG A 157 6.26 9.20 -12.12
N ILE A 158 7.59 9.28 -12.01
CA ILE A 158 8.48 9.72 -13.08
C ILE A 158 9.38 8.53 -13.43
N THR A 159 9.44 8.17 -14.71
CA THR A 159 10.30 7.08 -15.20
C THR A 159 11.75 7.57 -15.41
N PRO A 160 12.73 6.67 -15.57
CA PRO A 160 14.10 7.06 -15.93
C PRO A 160 14.19 7.88 -17.23
N GLU A 161 13.26 7.65 -18.16
CA GLU A 161 13.15 8.38 -19.45
C GLU A 161 12.54 9.78 -19.27
N GLY A 162 12.00 10.07 -18.09
CA GLY A 162 11.35 11.34 -17.75
C GLY A 162 9.85 11.35 -17.97
N ASP A 163 9.24 10.24 -18.35
CA ASP A 163 7.78 10.16 -18.54
C ASP A 163 7.06 10.23 -17.20
N VAL A 164 5.97 10.97 -17.16
CA VAL A 164 5.11 11.11 -15.99
C VAL A 164 3.87 10.25 -16.17
N THR A 165 3.58 9.40 -15.20
CA THR A 165 2.37 8.58 -15.12
C THR A 165 1.69 8.78 -13.76
N ALA A 166 0.40 8.47 -13.63
CA ALA A 166 -0.33 8.66 -12.38
C ALA A 166 0.19 7.77 -11.24
N CYS A 167 0.58 6.53 -11.55
CA CYS A 167 1.20 5.60 -10.59
C CYS A 167 2.02 4.53 -11.34
N PRO A 168 2.81 3.71 -10.60
CA PRO A 168 3.60 2.64 -11.22
C PRO A 168 2.80 1.58 -12.00
N TYR A 169 1.50 1.47 -11.71
CA TYR A 169 0.61 0.47 -12.32
C TYR A 169 -0.23 1.03 -13.48
N ILE A 170 -0.12 2.32 -13.77
CA ILE A 170 -0.78 2.98 -14.91
C ILE A 170 0.30 3.39 -15.90
N GLU A 171 0.31 2.77 -17.08
CA GLU A 171 1.34 2.98 -18.09
C GLU A 171 1.11 4.24 -18.94
N THR A 172 -0.09 4.81 -18.92
CA THR A 172 -0.42 5.99 -19.72
C THR A 172 0.43 7.19 -19.29
N THR A 173 1.32 7.62 -20.17
CA THR A 173 2.15 8.82 -20.00
C THR A 173 1.31 10.06 -20.19
N VAL A 174 1.38 11.01 -19.25
CA VAL A 174 0.66 12.30 -19.26
C VAL A 174 1.55 13.47 -19.63
N GLY A 175 2.83 13.27 -19.76
CA GLY A 175 3.84 14.26 -20.16
C GLY A 175 5.24 13.77 -19.84
N ASN A 176 6.26 14.57 -20.23
CA ASN A 176 7.66 14.21 -19.98
C ASN A 176 8.41 15.42 -19.40
N ILE A 177 9.09 15.24 -18.27
CA ILE A 177 9.80 16.32 -17.56
C ILE A 177 11.03 16.86 -18.30
N ARG A 178 11.47 16.20 -19.36
CA ARG A 178 12.56 16.69 -20.22
C ARG A 178 12.09 17.72 -21.24
N SER A 179 10.78 17.77 -21.53
CA SER A 179 10.16 18.70 -22.48
C SER A 179 9.18 19.69 -21.85
N GLN A 180 8.71 19.40 -20.61
CA GLN A 180 7.72 20.21 -19.90
C GLN A 180 8.08 20.32 -18.42
N THR A 181 7.63 21.38 -17.74
CA THR A 181 7.78 21.46 -16.29
C THR A 181 6.82 20.48 -15.60
N LEU A 182 7.25 19.90 -14.49
CA LEU A 182 6.36 19.03 -13.70
C LEU A 182 5.08 19.77 -13.27
N ASN A 183 5.18 21.05 -12.97
CA ASN A 183 4.03 21.87 -12.59
C ASN A 183 2.98 21.91 -13.71
N ASN A 184 3.38 22.13 -14.95
CA ASN A 184 2.45 22.14 -16.09
C ASN A 184 1.81 20.76 -16.30
N ILE A 185 2.62 19.69 -16.27
CA ILE A 185 2.11 18.32 -16.39
C ILE A 185 1.09 18.04 -15.28
N TRP A 186 1.41 18.40 -14.03
CA TRP A 186 0.55 18.17 -12.87
C TRP A 186 -0.77 18.93 -12.95
N SER A 187 -0.75 20.18 -13.37
CA SER A 187 -1.93 21.07 -13.40
C SER A 187 -2.81 20.84 -14.63
N ASP A 188 -2.20 20.64 -15.79
CA ASP A 188 -2.91 20.72 -17.08
C ASP A 188 -3.28 19.35 -17.66
N SER A 189 -2.79 18.24 -17.06
CA SER A 189 -3.12 16.91 -17.54
C SER A 189 -4.61 16.58 -17.38
N SER A 190 -5.27 16.30 -18.50
CA SER A 190 -6.66 15.86 -18.51
C SER A 190 -6.87 14.55 -17.73
N GLN A 191 -5.89 13.65 -17.77
CA GLN A 191 -5.95 12.40 -17.01
C GLN A 191 -5.87 12.65 -15.50
N PHE A 192 -4.99 13.55 -15.05
CA PHE A 192 -4.95 13.91 -13.63
C PHE A 192 -6.21 14.63 -13.19
N THR A 193 -6.79 15.46 -14.06
CA THR A 193 -8.08 16.10 -13.81
C THR A 193 -9.20 15.08 -13.66
N LEU A 194 -9.25 14.05 -14.52
CA LEU A 194 -10.22 12.95 -14.40
C LEU A 194 -10.04 12.13 -13.11
N LEU A 195 -8.81 11.88 -12.67
CA LEU A 195 -8.55 11.18 -11.41
C LEU A 195 -8.99 12.00 -10.19
N ARG A 196 -8.85 13.34 -10.25
CA ARG A 196 -9.28 14.26 -9.18
C ARG A 196 -10.79 14.47 -9.15
N ASN A 197 -11.44 14.39 -10.31
CA ASN A 197 -12.88 14.62 -10.47
C ASN A 197 -13.50 13.49 -11.33
N PRO A 198 -13.54 12.25 -10.82
CA PRO A 198 -13.98 11.11 -11.60
C PRO A 198 -15.47 11.22 -11.95
N GLN A 199 -15.79 11.05 -13.22
CA GLN A 199 -17.15 10.85 -13.67
C GLN A 199 -17.48 9.37 -13.58
N LEU A 200 -18.19 8.98 -12.52
CA LEU A 200 -18.53 7.59 -12.28
C LEU A 200 -19.76 7.19 -13.10
N GLU A 201 -19.63 6.12 -13.87
CA GLU A 201 -20.70 5.60 -14.74
C GLU A 201 -21.08 4.16 -14.36
N GLY A 202 -22.16 3.67 -14.95
CA GLY A 202 -22.66 2.32 -14.77
C GLY A 202 -22.90 1.99 -13.29
N LYS A 203 -22.47 0.82 -12.85
CA LYS A 203 -22.64 0.38 -11.45
C LYS A 203 -21.93 1.29 -10.43
N CYS A 204 -20.82 1.90 -10.81
CA CYS A 204 -20.11 2.81 -9.92
C CYS A 204 -20.88 4.12 -9.73
N GLY A 205 -21.54 4.63 -10.78
CA GLY A 205 -22.32 5.87 -10.72
C GLY A 205 -23.54 5.80 -9.81
N VAL A 206 -24.11 4.61 -9.62
CA VAL A 206 -25.28 4.36 -8.74
C VAL A 206 -24.90 3.62 -7.45
N CYS A 207 -23.61 3.42 -7.18
CA CYS A 207 -23.15 2.72 -6.00
C CYS A 207 -23.42 3.55 -4.73
N GLU A 208 -23.99 2.92 -3.70
CA GLU A 208 -24.22 3.55 -2.39
C GLU A 208 -22.91 3.99 -1.70
N TYR A 209 -21.79 3.37 -2.03
CA TYR A 209 -20.47 3.66 -1.47
C TYR A 209 -19.62 4.61 -2.36
N ARG A 210 -20.21 5.22 -3.39
CA ARG A 210 -19.45 6.07 -4.35
C ARG A 210 -18.81 7.32 -3.73
N SER A 211 -19.29 7.73 -2.57
CA SER A 211 -18.78 8.91 -1.85
C SER A 211 -17.73 8.59 -0.78
N LEU A 212 -17.36 7.30 -0.63
CA LEU A 212 -16.30 6.87 0.28
C LEU A 212 -14.95 6.95 -0.45
#